data_aa4b65a6081349b0bbff76dee3811459
#
_entry.id   aa4b65a6081349b0bbff76dee3811459
#
_cell.length_a   1.000
_cell.length_b   1.000
_cell.length_c   1.000
_cell.angle_alpha   90.00
_cell.angle_beta   90.00
_cell.angle_gamma   90.00
#
_symmetry.space_group_name_H-M   'P 1'
#
loop_
_entity.id
_entity.type
_entity.pdbx_description
1 polymer ?
#
loop_
_entity_poly.entity_id
_entity_poly.type
_entity_poly.pdbx_seq_one_letter_code
_entity_poly.pdbx_strand_id
1 'polypeptide(L)'
;MKKLLLLLMRLMKGCIWGITILFLGWILLQTVLFASFKVPTDSMVPALLPGDNIIVNKLPMGARLFNLSAAFRQERFVVYRLPALGGIKRNDVLVFNFPYPQHRDSIGFDILKYYVKRCVALP
;
A
#
# COMPACT_ATOMS: atom_id res chain seq x y z
N MET A 1 43.93 8.52 -23.64
CA MET A 1 43.16 9.18 -22.57
C MET A 1 41.69 9.39 -22.93
N LYS A 2 41.30 10.02 -24.06
CA LYS A 2 39.88 10.27 -24.42
C LYS A 2 39.00 9.01 -24.52
N LYS A 3 39.50 7.90 -25.09
CA LYS A 3 38.76 6.63 -25.23
C LYS A 3 38.44 5.99 -23.86
N LEU A 4 39.40 6.04 -22.94
CA LEU A 4 39.20 5.52 -21.56
C LEU A 4 38.15 6.34 -20.80
N LEU A 5 38.20 7.66 -20.93
CA LEU A 5 37.22 8.58 -20.31
C LEU A 5 35.81 8.30 -20.84
N LEU A 6 35.65 8.13 -22.15
CA LEU A 6 34.36 7.79 -22.77
C LEU A 6 33.82 6.43 -22.29
N LEU A 7 34.69 5.43 -22.13
CA LEU A 7 34.30 4.13 -21.59
C LEU A 7 33.81 4.25 -20.15
N LEU A 8 34.55 4.96 -19.30
CA LEU A 8 34.15 5.21 -17.91
C LEU A 8 32.80 5.95 -17.82
N MET A 9 32.58 6.95 -18.64
CA MET A 9 31.31 7.67 -18.70
C MET A 9 30.15 6.77 -19.12
N ARG A 10 30.36 5.84 -20.07
CA ARG A 10 29.33 4.87 -20.48
C ARG A 10 29.01 3.89 -19.35
N LEU A 11 30.02 3.37 -18.67
CA LEU A 11 29.84 2.49 -17.52
C LEU A 11 29.10 3.19 -16.38
N MET A 12 29.47 4.42 -16.04
CA MET A 12 28.78 5.22 -15.03
C MET A 12 27.30 5.44 -15.39
N LYS A 13 27.01 5.82 -16.64
CA LYS A 13 25.62 5.96 -17.12
C LYS A 13 24.86 4.65 -16.99
N GLY A 14 25.45 3.52 -17.39
CA GLY A 14 24.83 2.19 -17.25
C GLY A 14 24.51 1.84 -15.79
N CYS A 15 25.43 2.09 -14.87
CA CYS A 15 25.21 1.88 -13.44
C CYS A 15 24.08 2.76 -12.89
N ILE A 16 24.07 4.05 -13.23
CA ILE A 16 23.03 4.98 -12.80
C ILE A 16 21.65 4.52 -13.29
N TRP A 17 21.54 4.17 -14.57
CA TRP A 17 20.28 3.66 -15.14
C TRP A 17 19.84 2.35 -14.49
N GLY A 18 20.77 1.43 -14.25
CA GLY A 18 20.49 0.17 -13.54
C GLY A 18 19.94 0.41 -12.13
N ILE A 19 20.59 1.25 -11.35
CA ILE A 19 20.16 1.61 -10.00
C ILE A 19 18.77 2.28 -10.04
N THR A 20 18.55 3.19 -10.98
CA THR A 20 17.27 3.89 -11.12
C THR A 20 16.12 2.92 -11.43
N ILE A 21 16.33 1.97 -12.35
CA ILE A 21 15.32 0.97 -12.70
C ILE A 21 15.02 0.06 -11.51
N LEU A 22 16.04 -0.40 -10.79
CA LEU A 22 15.86 -1.21 -9.58
C LEU A 22 15.08 -0.46 -8.49
N PHE A 23 15.40 0.80 -8.29
CA PHE A 23 14.73 1.64 -7.30
C PHE A 23 13.27 1.89 -7.66
N LEU A 24 12.98 2.22 -8.92
CA LEU A 24 11.60 2.39 -9.39
C LEU A 24 10.81 1.07 -9.31
N GLY A 25 11.44 -0.05 -9.68
CA GLY A 25 10.84 -1.38 -9.54
C GLY A 25 10.51 -1.71 -8.08
N TRP A 26 11.40 -1.38 -7.16
CA TRP A 26 11.17 -1.54 -5.71
C TRP A 26 9.98 -0.71 -5.21
N ILE A 27 9.91 0.57 -5.59
CA ILE A 27 8.78 1.45 -5.23
C ILE A 27 7.47 0.89 -5.77
N LEU A 28 7.46 0.45 -7.03
CA LEU A 28 6.28 -0.14 -7.65
C LEU A 28 5.83 -1.40 -6.89
N LEU A 29 6.77 -2.27 -6.54
CA LEU A 29 6.51 -3.49 -5.79
C LEU A 29 5.86 -3.18 -4.44
N GLN A 30 6.41 -2.24 -3.68
CA GLN A 30 5.86 -1.83 -2.39
C GLN A 30 4.47 -1.17 -2.53
N THR A 31 4.28 -0.37 -3.57
CA THR A 31 3.01 0.35 -3.76
C THR A 31 1.88 -0.58 -4.19
N VAL A 32 2.18 -1.52 -5.08
CA VAL A 32 1.17 -2.38 -5.73
C VAL A 32 0.92 -3.67 -4.96
N LEU A 33 1.97 -4.32 -4.45
CA LEU A 33 1.85 -5.66 -3.88
C LEU A 33 1.71 -5.66 -2.36
N PHE A 34 2.46 -4.82 -1.67
CA PHE A 34 2.55 -4.87 -0.22
C PHE A 34 2.32 -3.50 0.43
N ALA A 35 1.88 -3.52 1.67
CA ALA A 35 1.89 -2.36 2.55
C ALA A 35 2.27 -2.78 3.95
N SER A 36 3.07 -1.97 4.64
CA SER A 36 3.40 -2.18 6.04
C SER A 36 2.56 -1.24 6.89
N PHE A 37 1.96 -1.79 7.96
CA PHE A 37 1.18 -1.05 8.94
C PHE A 37 1.59 -1.44 10.34
N LYS A 38 1.50 -0.49 11.26
CA LYS A 38 1.63 -0.73 12.69
C LYS A 38 0.24 -0.90 13.29
N VAL A 39 0.04 -1.97 14.08
CA VAL A 39 -1.24 -2.24 14.74
C VAL A 39 -1.44 -1.24 15.89
N PRO A 40 -2.47 -0.37 15.85
CA PRO A 40 -2.65 0.67 16.86
C PRO A 40 -3.45 0.24 18.08
N THR A 41 -4.24 -0.84 17.99
CA THR A 41 -5.24 -1.24 19.00
C THR A 41 -5.14 -2.71 19.35
N ASP A 42 -5.66 -3.06 20.51
CA ASP A 42 -5.69 -4.40 21.10
C ASP A 42 -6.84 -5.30 20.61
N SER A 43 -7.69 -4.80 19.71
CA SER A 43 -8.91 -5.50 19.27
C SER A 43 -8.68 -6.84 18.56
N MET A 44 -7.44 -7.18 18.25
CA MET A 44 -7.04 -8.44 17.61
C MET A 44 -6.22 -9.36 18.54
N VAL A 45 -6.10 -9.00 19.81
CA VAL A 45 -5.43 -9.85 20.80
C VAL A 45 -6.21 -11.18 20.96
N PRO A 46 -5.55 -12.34 21.05
CA PRO A 46 -4.08 -12.53 21.12
C PRO A 46 -3.36 -12.66 19.77
N ALA A 47 -4.08 -12.61 18.66
CA ALA A 47 -3.51 -12.87 17.33
C ALA A 47 -2.54 -11.77 16.84
N LEU A 48 -2.82 -10.53 17.21
CA LEU A 48 -1.97 -9.36 16.94
C LEU A 48 -1.94 -8.48 18.18
N LEU A 49 -0.75 -8.05 18.56
CA LEU A 49 -0.55 -7.17 19.72
C LEU A 49 -0.44 -5.69 19.26
N PRO A 50 -0.86 -4.73 20.09
CA PRO A 50 -0.60 -3.32 19.83
C PRO A 50 0.90 -3.08 19.69
N GLY A 51 1.28 -2.40 18.60
CA GLY A 51 2.69 -2.15 18.30
C GLY A 51 3.31 -3.09 17.27
N ASP A 52 2.69 -4.22 16.96
CA ASP A 52 3.16 -5.13 15.93
C ASP A 52 3.21 -4.47 14.55
N ASN A 53 4.24 -4.79 13.79
CA ASN A 53 4.33 -4.40 12.39
C ASN A 53 3.83 -5.55 11.51
N ILE A 54 2.79 -5.28 10.74
CA ILE A 54 2.20 -6.25 9.81
C ILE A 54 2.49 -5.88 8.36
N ILE A 55 2.71 -6.89 7.54
CA ILE A 55 2.82 -6.74 6.08
C ILE A 55 1.52 -7.25 5.46
N VAL A 56 0.84 -6.36 4.76
CA VAL A 56 -0.43 -6.64 4.09
C VAL A 56 -0.19 -6.94 2.63
N ASN A 57 -0.64 -8.13 2.20
CA ASN A 57 -0.67 -8.49 0.79
C ASN A 57 -1.90 -7.86 0.13
N LYS A 58 -1.68 -7.01 -0.87
CA LYS A 58 -2.76 -6.31 -1.59
C LYS A 58 -3.32 -7.10 -2.78
N LEU A 59 -2.65 -8.15 -3.23
CA LEU A 59 -3.02 -8.91 -4.42
C LEU A 59 -4.43 -9.50 -4.36
N PRO A 60 -4.89 -10.11 -3.25
CA PRO A 60 -6.22 -10.72 -3.21
C PRO A 60 -7.35 -9.73 -3.44
N MET A 61 -7.19 -8.49 -3.00
CA MET A 61 -8.21 -7.45 -3.09
C MET A 61 -7.95 -6.42 -4.20
N GLY A 62 -6.81 -6.51 -4.88
CA GLY A 62 -6.31 -5.50 -5.79
C GLY A 62 -5.80 -4.24 -5.10
N ALA A 63 -4.68 -3.72 -5.58
CA ALA A 63 -4.12 -2.48 -5.06
C ALA A 63 -5.05 -1.30 -5.33
N ARG A 64 -5.14 -0.39 -4.37
CA ARG A 64 -5.86 0.88 -4.52
C ARG A 64 -4.88 1.96 -4.94
N LEU A 65 -5.17 2.57 -6.08
CA LEU A 65 -4.46 3.73 -6.58
C LEU A 65 -5.33 4.96 -6.36
N PHE A 66 -4.80 5.97 -5.74
CA PHE A 66 -5.49 7.23 -5.50
C PHE A 66 -4.60 8.40 -5.87
N ASN A 67 -5.23 9.49 -6.27
CA ASN A 67 -4.51 10.70 -6.59
C ASN A 67 -4.02 11.36 -5.28
N LEU A 68 -2.71 11.21 -5.01
CA LEU A 68 -2.06 11.75 -3.82
C LEU A 68 -2.25 13.27 -3.69
N SER A 69 -2.21 14.00 -4.79
CA SER A 69 -2.37 15.46 -4.78
C SER A 69 -3.76 15.89 -4.32
N ALA A 70 -4.81 15.18 -4.74
CA ALA A 70 -6.17 15.43 -4.29
C ALA A 70 -6.37 15.03 -2.83
N ALA A 71 -5.73 13.94 -2.40
CA ALA A 71 -5.75 13.50 -1.00
C ALA A 71 -5.11 14.52 -0.05
N PHE A 72 -4.01 15.16 -0.44
CA PHE A 72 -3.38 16.23 0.34
C PHE A 72 -4.21 17.52 0.40
N ARG A 73 -5.00 17.79 -0.65
CA ARG A 73 -5.89 18.98 -0.71
C ARG A 73 -7.24 18.77 -0.03
N GLN A 74 -7.49 17.58 0.52
CA GLN A 74 -8.80 17.18 1.08
C GLN A 74 -9.97 17.34 0.09
N GLU A 75 -9.68 17.27 -1.20
CA GLU A 75 -10.69 17.30 -2.25
C GLU A 75 -11.30 15.91 -2.45
N ARG A 76 -12.41 15.85 -3.17
CA ARG A 76 -13.00 14.56 -3.56
C ARG A 76 -12.01 13.83 -4.47
N PHE A 77 -11.53 12.68 -4.03
CA PHE A 77 -10.59 11.86 -4.81
C PHE A 77 -11.26 10.59 -5.30
N VAL A 78 -10.87 10.19 -6.49
CA VAL A 78 -11.31 8.95 -7.11
C VAL A 78 -10.32 7.85 -6.74
N VAL A 79 -10.83 6.74 -6.24
CA VAL A 79 -10.03 5.56 -5.93
C VAL A 79 -10.16 4.58 -7.08
N TYR A 80 -9.08 4.34 -7.78
CA TYR A 80 -8.98 3.27 -8.76
C TYR A 80 -8.50 2.00 -8.07
N ARG A 81 -9.18 0.88 -8.34
CA ARG A 81 -8.77 -0.42 -7.83
C ARG A 81 -8.27 -1.28 -8.98
N LEU A 82 -7.07 -1.84 -8.83
CA LEU A 82 -6.56 -2.83 -9.76
C LEU A 82 -7.37 -4.13 -9.65
N PRO A 83 -7.40 -4.95 -10.72
CA PRO A 83 -8.06 -6.26 -10.67
C PRO A 83 -7.54 -7.09 -9.49
N ALA A 84 -8.45 -7.72 -8.78
CA ALA A 84 -8.12 -8.65 -7.71
C ALA A 84 -7.64 -9.98 -8.32
N LEU A 85 -6.53 -10.52 -7.80
CA LEU A 85 -6.00 -11.83 -8.21
C LEU A 85 -6.43 -12.95 -7.26
N GLY A 86 -7.39 -12.69 -6.38
CA GLY A 86 -7.89 -13.65 -5.42
C GLY A 86 -9.21 -13.20 -4.83
N GLY A 87 -9.64 -13.85 -3.76
CA GLY A 87 -10.84 -13.53 -3.01
C GLY A 87 -10.57 -13.52 -1.52
N ILE A 88 -11.47 -12.89 -0.77
CA ILE A 88 -11.47 -12.93 0.69
C ILE A 88 -12.03 -14.29 1.12
N LYS A 89 -11.42 -14.87 2.13
CA LYS A 89 -11.87 -16.12 2.75
C LYS A 89 -12.31 -15.86 4.20
N ARG A 90 -13.15 -16.75 4.70
CA ARG A 90 -13.48 -16.76 6.13
C ARG A 90 -12.20 -16.90 6.96
N ASN A 91 -12.12 -16.16 8.04
CA ASN A 91 -10.98 -16.03 8.97
C ASN A 91 -9.80 -15.20 8.46
N ASP A 92 -9.84 -14.67 7.23
CA ASP A 92 -8.80 -13.75 6.77
C ASP A 92 -8.74 -12.50 7.65
N VAL A 93 -7.53 -12.02 7.91
CA VAL A 93 -7.32 -10.74 8.59
C VAL A 93 -7.29 -9.64 7.53
N LEU A 94 -8.23 -8.73 7.62
CA LEU A 94 -8.41 -7.65 6.66
C LEU A 94 -7.97 -6.32 7.24
N VAL A 95 -7.30 -5.52 6.42
CA VAL A 95 -6.97 -4.12 6.71
C VAL A 95 -7.81 -3.23 5.80
N PHE A 96 -8.61 -2.37 6.39
CA PHE A 96 -9.52 -1.48 5.65
C PHE A 96 -9.64 -0.12 6.32
N ASN A 97 -10.08 0.87 5.55
CA ASN A 97 -10.41 2.20 6.09
C ASN A 97 -11.83 2.18 6.63
N PHE A 98 -12.03 2.81 7.77
CA PHE A 98 -13.37 2.92 8.36
C PHE A 98 -14.21 3.92 7.57
N PRO A 99 -15.44 3.53 7.16
CA PRO A 99 -16.27 4.37 6.28
C PRO A 99 -16.98 5.55 6.99
N TYR A 100 -16.91 5.62 8.33
CA TYR A 100 -17.59 6.64 9.13
C TYR A 100 -16.60 7.39 10.04
N PRO A 101 -15.76 8.28 9.48
CA PRO A 101 -14.66 8.87 10.26
C PRO A 101 -15.10 9.85 11.34
N GLN A 102 -16.21 10.57 11.16
CA GLN A 102 -16.63 11.64 12.06
C GLN A 102 -18.11 11.60 12.48
N HIS A 103 -19.02 11.23 11.59
CA HIS A 103 -20.46 11.17 11.86
C HIS A 103 -21.02 9.84 11.39
N ARG A 104 -21.92 9.25 12.20
CA ARG A 104 -22.52 7.93 11.86
C ARG A 104 -23.46 7.98 10.65
N ASP A 105 -23.94 9.16 10.28
CA ASP A 105 -24.93 9.35 9.22
C ASP A 105 -24.35 9.71 7.86
N SER A 106 -23.00 9.84 7.76
CA SER A 106 -22.34 10.14 6.49
C SER A 106 -21.24 9.15 6.20
N ILE A 107 -21.23 8.59 4.99
CA ILE A 107 -20.14 7.76 4.51
C ILE A 107 -19.01 8.69 4.09
N GLY A 108 -17.92 8.67 4.86
CA GLY A 108 -16.68 9.39 4.56
C GLY A 108 -15.56 8.39 4.32
N PHE A 109 -14.49 8.85 3.71
CA PHE A 109 -13.30 8.04 3.50
C PHE A 109 -12.07 8.74 4.10
N ASP A 110 -11.61 8.22 5.24
CA ASP A 110 -10.35 8.69 5.85
C ASP A 110 -9.21 7.76 5.45
N ILE A 111 -8.34 8.27 4.57
CA ILE A 111 -7.21 7.50 4.04
C ILE A 111 -6.21 7.12 5.13
N LEU A 112 -6.09 7.92 6.17
CA LEU A 112 -5.07 7.78 7.19
C LEU A 112 -5.49 6.84 8.33
N LYS A 113 -6.79 6.54 8.47
CA LYS A 113 -7.29 5.65 9.51
C LYS A 113 -7.54 4.24 8.97
N TYR A 114 -6.75 3.31 9.48
CA TYR A 114 -6.85 1.89 9.13
C TYR A 114 -7.33 1.08 10.32
N TYR A 115 -8.17 0.11 10.02
CA TYR A 115 -8.65 -0.89 10.98
C TYR A 115 -8.22 -2.26 10.55
N VAL A 116 -7.84 -3.08 11.51
CA VAL A 116 -7.48 -4.48 11.31
C VAL A 116 -8.54 -5.34 11.98
N LYS A 117 -9.24 -6.17 11.23
CA LYS A 117 -10.30 -7.06 11.74
C LYS A 117 -10.29 -8.39 11.01
N ARG A 118 -10.82 -9.41 11.68
CA ARG A 118 -10.98 -10.75 11.11
C ARG A 118 -12.33 -10.87 10.40
N CYS A 119 -12.31 -11.44 9.20
CA CYS A 119 -13.51 -11.78 8.45
C CYS A 119 -14.21 -12.98 9.08
N VAL A 120 -15.38 -12.78 9.67
CA VAL A 120 -16.13 -13.84 10.35
C VAL A 120 -17.02 -14.62 9.38
N ALA A 121 -17.68 -13.91 8.47
CA ALA A 121 -18.58 -14.48 7.47
C ALA A 121 -18.44 -13.73 6.14
N LEU A 122 -18.81 -14.42 5.08
CA LEU A 122 -18.96 -13.86 3.72
C LEU A 122 -20.44 -13.90 3.36
N PRO A 123 -20.91 -13.00 2.49
CA PRO A 123 -22.29 -13.04 1.99
C PRO A 123 -22.57 -14.30 1.16
#